data_9cb562485014285960014f4b5470313a
#
_entry.id   9cb562485014285960014f4b5470313a
#
_cell.length_a   1.000
_cell.length_b   1.000
_cell.length_c   1.000
_cell.angle_alpha   90.00
_cell.angle_beta   90.00
_cell.angle_gamma   90.00
#
_symmetry.space_group_name_H-M   'P 1'
#
loop_
_entity.id
_entity.type
_entity.pdbx_description
1 polymer ?
#
loop_
_entity_poly.entity_id
_entity_poly.type
_entity_poly.pdbx_seq_one_letter_code
_entity_poly.pdbx_strand_id
1 'polypeptide(L)'
;MKIVIKVGTGVLTRENGTLDGSSIVHLVSALAGLMQQGHQVVLVSSGAVGAGVSVLGLPSYPQELSLKQACAAVGQTRLMQAYENLFNHFNVDVAQLLLTAEDL
;
A
#
# COMPACT_ATOMS: atom_id res chain seq x y z
N MET A 1 1.84 18.44 13.40
CA MET A 1 1.89 17.17 14.17
C MET A 1 2.40 16.07 13.26
N LYS A 2 3.14 15.13 13.81
CA LYS A 2 3.55 13.94 13.07
C LYS A 2 2.56 12.82 13.34
N ILE A 3 1.98 12.26 12.28
CA ILE A 3 0.94 11.24 12.37
C ILE A 3 1.45 9.97 11.71
N VAL A 4 1.36 8.84 12.42
CA VAL A 4 1.66 7.52 11.86
C VAL A 4 0.36 6.78 11.68
N ILE A 5 0.09 6.36 10.44
CA ILE A 5 -1.13 5.63 10.10
C ILE A 5 -0.75 4.24 9.65
N LYS A 6 -1.34 3.24 10.29
CA LYS A 6 -1.12 1.84 9.93
C LYS A 6 -2.38 1.30 9.27
N VAL A 7 -2.19 0.73 8.07
CA VAL A 7 -3.29 0.17 7.30
C VAL A 7 -3.04 -1.31 7.09
N GLY A 8 -3.96 -2.13 7.61
CA GLY A 8 -3.88 -3.58 7.46
C GLY A 8 -4.32 -4.04 6.08
N THR A 9 -3.98 -5.28 5.76
CA THR A 9 -4.25 -5.90 4.47
C THR A 9 -5.74 -5.85 4.10
N GLY A 10 -6.61 -6.17 5.04
CA GLY A 10 -8.06 -6.22 4.78
C GLY A 10 -8.70 -4.89 4.43
N VAL A 11 -8.03 -3.78 4.72
CA VAL A 11 -8.55 -2.43 4.40
C VAL A 11 -8.39 -2.13 2.91
N LEU A 12 -7.31 -2.62 2.30
CA LEU A 12 -6.95 -2.28 0.93
C LEU A 12 -7.25 -3.41 -0.07
N THR A 13 -7.72 -4.55 0.39
CA THR A 13 -7.94 -5.71 -0.48
C THR A 13 -9.40 -6.12 -0.51
N ARG A 14 -9.78 -6.73 -1.64
CA ARG A 14 -11.08 -7.39 -1.80
C ARG A 14 -11.04 -8.78 -1.14
N GLU A 15 -12.20 -9.42 -1.07
CA GLU A 15 -12.31 -10.77 -0.50
C GLU A 15 -11.38 -11.78 -1.18
N ASN A 16 -11.14 -11.62 -2.48
CA ASN A 16 -10.26 -12.51 -3.24
C ASN A 16 -8.77 -12.18 -3.06
N GLY A 17 -8.42 -11.21 -2.22
CA GLY A 17 -7.03 -10.83 -1.93
C GLY A 17 -6.42 -9.80 -2.88
N THR A 18 -7.13 -9.40 -3.94
CA THR A 18 -6.62 -8.37 -4.85
C THR A 18 -6.83 -6.97 -4.29
N LEU A 19 -6.05 -6.00 -4.78
CA LEU A 19 -6.18 -4.61 -4.33
C LEU A 19 -7.53 -4.02 -4.72
N ASP A 20 -8.12 -3.27 -3.81
CA ASP A 20 -9.31 -2.49 -4.05
C ASP A 20 -8.92 -1.04 -4.33
N GLY A 21 -8.98 -0.65 -5.61
CA GLY A 21 -8.57 0.68 -6.03
C GLY A 21 -9.35 1.81 -5.38
N SER A 22 -10.63 1.63 -5.14
CA SER A 22 -11.44 2.68 -4.51
C SER A 22 -11.04 2.91 -3.06
N SER A 23 -10.67 1.84 -2.34
CA SER A 23 -10.17 1.97 -0.96
C SER A 23 -8.86 2.75 -0.92
N ILE A 24 -7.96 2.50 -1.88
CA ILE A 24 -6.69 3.23 -1.97
C ILE A 24 -6.95 4.71 -2.26
N VAL A 25 -7.86 5.03 -3.17
CA VAL A 25 -8.22 6.42 -3.48
C VAL A 25 -8.75 7.13 -2.25
N HIS A 26 -9.65 6.50 -1.50
CA HIS A 26 -10.20 7.08 -0.27
C HIS A 26 -9.10 7.33 0.77
N LEU A 27 -8.20 6.36 0.94
CA LEU A 27 -7.08 6.52 1.87
C LEU A 27 -6.18 7.68 1.47
N VAL A 28 -5.77 7.76 0.22
CA VAL A 28 -4.89 8.81 -0.28
C VAL A 28 -5.54 10.19 -0.12
N SER A 29 -6.83 10.31 -0.44
CA SER A 29 -7.55 11.57 -0.25
C SER A 29 -7.54 12.02 1.21
N ALA A 30 -7.79 11.10 2.14
CA ALA A 30 -7.80 11.42 3.56
C ALA A 30 -6.41 11.86 4.05
N LEU A 31 -5.36 11.16 3.63
CA LEU A 31 -3.99 11.49 4.02
C LEU A 31 -3.54 12.83 3.41
N ALA A 32 -3.88 13.09 2.17
CA ALA A 32 -3.57 14.36 1.53
C ALA A 32 -4.26 15.52 2.27
N GLY A 33 -5.48 15.32 2.74
CA GLY A 33 -6.20 16.31 3.53
C GLY A 33 -5.47 16.64 4.84
N LEU A 34 -4.94 15.62 5.52
CA LEU A 34 -4.15 15.84 6.73
C LEU A 34 -2.88 16.63 6.43
N MET A 35 -2.20 16.33 5.34
CA MET A 35 -0.98 17.04 4.95
C MET A 35 -1.26 18.49 4.59
N GLN A 36 -2.39 18.77 3.95
CA GLN A 36 -2.81 20.12 3.65
C GLN A 36 -3.08 20.96 4.91
N GLN A 37 -3.40 20.29 6.02
CA GLN A 37 -3.57 20.92 7.31
C GLN A 37 -2.23 21.14 8.06
N GLY A 38 -1.12 20.81 7.45
CA GLY A 38 0.21 21.02 8.01
C GLY A 38 0.77 19.83 8.79
N HIS A 39 0.12 18.67 8.74
CA HIS A 39 0.62 17.47 9.41
C HIS A 39 1.65 16.74 8.56
N GLN A 40 2.61 16.11 9.22
CA GLN A 40 3.52 15.16 8.59
C GLN A 40 2.94 13.76 8.75
N VAL A 41 2.90 12.99 7.67
CA VAL A 41 2.26 11.68 7.67
C VAL A 41 3.26 10.59 7.29
N VAL A 42 3.31 9.55 8.12
CA VAL A 42 4.00 8.29 7.79
C VAL A 42 2.95 7.21 7.65
N LEU A 43 2.91 6.58 6.48
CA LEU A 43 1.96 5.53 6.20
C LEU A 43 2.67 4.17 6.26
N VAL A 44 2.17 3.29 7.12
CA VAL A 44 2.60 1.89 7.17
C VAL A 44 1.51 1.08 6.49
N SER A 45 1.81 0.55 5.32
CA SER A 45 0.80 -0.11 4.49
C SER A 45 1.13 -1.56 4.24
N SER A 46 0.11 -2.40 4.29
CA SER A 46 0.11 -3.77 3.77
C SER A 46 -0.50 -3.77 2.37
N GLY A 47 -0.60 -4.95 1.76
CA GLY A 47 -1.27 -5.09 0.47
C GLY A 47 -0.35 -5.44 -0.69
N ALA A 48 0.97 -5.52 -0.45
CA ALA A 48 1.92 -5.89 -1.50
C ALA A 48 1.64 -7.27 -2.08
N VAL A 49 1.31 -8.26 -1.24
CA VAL A 49 0.98 -9.61 -1.71
C VAL A 49 -0.28 -9.57 -2.59
N GLY A 50 -1.32 -8.86 -2.16
CA GLY A 50 -2.55 -8.72 -2.94
C GLY A 50 -2.31 -8.06 -4.29
N ALA A 51 -1.46 -7.03 -4.33
CA ALA A 51 -1.06 -6.41 -5.59
C ALA A 51 -0.35 -7.42 -6.50
N GLY A 52 0.51 -8.25 -5.93
CA GLY A 52 1.21 -9.30 -6.67
C GLY A 52 0.27 -10.38 -7.20
N VAL A 53 -0.75 -10.75 -6.42
CA VAL A 53 -1.79 -11.68 -6.87
C VAL A 53 -2.44 -11.15 -8.14
N SER A 54 -2.75 -9.87 -8.19
CA SER A 54 -3.34 -9.24 -9.37
C SER A 54 -2.38 -9.25 -10.55
N VAL A 55 -1.12 -8.84 -10.32
CA VAL A 55 -0.12 -8.75 -11.40
C VAL A 55 0.18 -10.12 -11.99
N LEU A 56 0.32 -11.13 -11.15
CA LEU A 56 0.66 -12.49 -11.60
C LEU A 56 -0.56 -13.28 -12.08
N GLY A 57 -1.77 -12.72 -11.93
CA GLY A 57 -2.98 -13.37 -12.38
C GLY A 57 -3.32 -14.65 -11.64
N LEU A 58 -3.00 -14.72 -10.35
CA LEU A 58 -3.28 -15.91 -9.57
C LEU A 58 -4.78 -16.03 -9.26
N PRO A 59 -5.31 -17.27 -9.24
CA PRO A 59 -6.74 -17.48 -8.99
C PRO A 59 -7.15 -17.22 -7.54
N SER A 60 -6.19 -17.24 -6.62
CA SER A 60 -6.48 -17.04 -5.20
C SER A 60 -5.23 -16.55 -4.48
N TYR A 61 -5.42 -16.09 -3.24
CA TYR A 61 -4.33 -15.68 -2.36
C TYR A 61 -3.43 -16.89 -2.06
N PRO A 62 -2.10 -16.77 -2.24
CA PRO A 62 -1.21 -17.91 -2.07
C PRO A 62 -1.07 -18.35 -0.61
N GLN A 63 -0.95 -19.66 -0.40
CA GLN A 63 -0.71 -20.24 0.91
C GLN A 63 0.77 -20.56 1.10
N GLU A 64 1.48 -20.83 0.02
CA GLU A 64 2.90 -21.17 0.05
C GLU A 64 3.74 -19.92 0.29
N LEU A 65 4.72 -20.03 1.21
CA LEU A 65 5.56 -18.88 1.59
C LEU A 65 6.34 -18.30 0.42
N SER A 66 6.97 -19.15 -0.39
CA SER A 66 7.76 -18.67 -1.52
C SER A 66 6.91 -17.92 -2.54
N LEU A 67 5.67 -18.35 -2.76
CA LEU A 67 4.75 -17.66 -3.65
C LEU A 67 4.25 -16.35 -3.06
N LYS A 68 4.02 -16.30 -1.73
CA LYS A 68 3.69 -15.05 -1.05
C LYS A 68 4.83 -14.04 -1.20
N GLN A 69 6.07 -14.49 -1.04
CA GLN A 69 7.25 -13.63 -1.17
C GLN A 69 7.39 -13.11 -2.60
N ALA A 70 7.16 -13.96 -3.60
CA ALA A 70 7.17 -13.53 -4.99
C ALA A 70 6.08 -12.49 -5.27
N CYS A 71 4.87 -12.72 -4.77
CA CYS A 71 3.78 -11.77 -4.88
C CYS A 71 4.11 -10.44 -4.21
N ALA A 72 4.71 -10.49 -3.01
CA ALA A 72 5.09 -9.27 -2.31
C ALA A 72 6.15 -8.48 -3.07
N ALA A 73 7.14 -9.16 -3.66
CA ALA A 73 8.19 -8.49 -4.41
C ALA A 73 7.64 -7.79 -5.66
N VAL A 74 6.81 -8.48 -6.43
CA VAL A 74 6.18 -7.90 -7.63
C VAL A 74 5.16 -6.83 -7.23
N GLY A 75 4.37 -7.12 -6.21
CA GLY A 75 3.28 -6.27 -5.78
C GLY A 75 3.72 -4.99 -5.11
N GLN A 76 4.88 -4.99 -4.42
CA GLN A 76 5.36 -3.79 -3.74
C GLN A 76 5.61 -2.65 -4.71
N THR A 77 6.24 -2.93 -5.84
CA THR A 77 6.47 -1.93 -6.89
C THR A 77 5.14 -1.36 -7.40
N ARG A 78 4.16 -2.23 -7.63
CA ARG A 78 2.85 -1.83 -8.12
C ARG A 78 2.09 -1.02 -7.09
N LEU A 79 2.16 -1.40 -5.82
CA LEU A 79 1.52 -0.68 -4.72
C LEU A 79 2.12 0.72 -4.57
N MET A 80 3.44 0.84 -4.57
CA MET A 80 4.11 2.13 -4.47
C MET A 80 3.78 3.02 -5.66
N GLN A 81 3.71 2.44 -6.86
CA GLN A 81 3.33 3.18 -8.06
C GLN A 81 1.90 3.73 -7.95
N ALA A 82 0.99 2.95 -7.41
CA ALA A 82 -0.39 3.39 -7.19
C ALA A 82 -0.45 4.57 -6.21
N TYR A 83 0.28 4.48 -5.10
CA TYR A 83 0.34 5.58 -4.14
C TYR A 83 0.95 6.83 -4.78
N GLU A 84 2.07 6.68 -5.48
CA GLU A 84 2.74 7.82 -6.12
C GLU A 84 1.82 8.52 -7.12
N ASN A 85 1.16 7.77 -7.98
CA ASN A 85 0.26 8.35 -8.98
C ASN A 85 -0.90 9.10 -8.33
N LEU A 86 -1.49 8.54 -7.28
CA LEU A 86 -2.62 9.19 -6.60
C LEU A 86 -2.19 10.42 -5.81
N PHE A 87 -1.07 10.34 -5.09
CA PHE A 87 -0.57 11.49 -4.34
C PHE A 87 -0.12 12.63 -5.25
N ASN A 88 0.33 12.33 -6.46
CA ASN A 88 0.71 13.37 -7.43
C ASN A 88 -0.48 14.27 -7.77
N HIS A 89 -1.70 13.77 -7.74
CA HIS A 89 -2.89 14.59 -7.95
C HIS A 89 -3.06 15.67 -6.88
N PHE A 90 -2.43 15.49 -5.73
CA PHE A 90 -2.48 16.43 -4.61
C PHE A 90 -1.17 17.20 -4.44
N ASN A 91 -0.23 17.07 -5.40
CA ASN A 91 1.11 17.66 -5.34
C ASN A 91 1.90 17.20 -4.13
N VAL A 92 1.78 15.92 -3.77
CA VAL A 92 2.48 15.31 -2.66
C VAL A 92 3.53 14.33 -3.19
N ASP A 93 4.77 14.50 -2.76
CA ASP A 93 5.86 13.58 -3.07
C ASP A 93 5.83 12.39 -2.10
N VAL A 94 6.15 11.21 -2.63
CA VAL A 94 6.14 9.96 -1.87
C VAL A 94 7.53 9.36 -1.87
N ALA A 95 7.95 8.87 -0.71
CA ALA A 95 9.19 8.12 -0.57
C ALA A 95 8.93 6.84 0.22
N GLN A 96 9.61 5.77 -0.17
CA GLN A 96 9.52 4.50 0.53
C GLN A 96 10.66 4.34 1.51
N LEU A 97 10.32 3.91 2.74
CA LEU A 97 11.30 3.49 3.73
C LEU A 97 11.34 1.97 3.77
N LEU A 98 12.54 1.42 3.67
CA LEU A 98 12.76 -0.02 3.79
C LEU A 98 13.17 -0.32 5.23
N LEU A 99 12.33 -1.04 5.94
CA LEU A 99 12.55 -1.38 7.35
C LEU A 99 12.98 -2.83 7.49
N THR A 100 13.92 -3.07 8.39
CA THR A 100 14.32 -4.42 8.78
C THR A 100 13.60 -4.81 10.07
N ALA A 101 13.74 -6.08 10.46
CA ALA A 101 13.19 -6.55 11.74
C ALA A 101 13.78 -5.78 12.93
N GLU A 102 15.00 -5.28 12.81
CA GLU A 102 15.66 -4.51 13.86
C GLU A 102 15.06 -3.12 14.03
N ASP A 103 14.44 -2.57 13.00
CA ASP A 103 13.81 -1.26 13.05
C ASP A 103 12.41 -1.32 13.69
N LEU A 104 11.90 -2.51 13.90
CA LEU A 104 10.58 -2.73 14.48
C LEU A 104 10.72 -3.18 15.94
#